data_f089cfbdec372166aea8cd397632570d
#
_entry.id   f089cfbdec372166aea8cd397632570d
#
_cell.length_a   1.000
_cell.length_b   1.000
_cell.length_c   1.000
_cell.angle_alpha   90.00
_cell.angle_beta   90.00
_cell.angle_gamma   90.00
#
_symmetry.space_group_name_H-M   'P 1'
#
loop_
_entity.id
_entity.type
_entity.pdbx_description
1 polymer ?
#
loop_
_entity_poly.entity_id
_entity_poly.type
_entity_poly.pdbx_seq_one_letter_code
_entity_poly.pdbx_strand_id
1 'polypeptide(L)'
;MKPIVYLAAFRHGGFTLDTLVPDEPISVPNGVSQPLKSIANYDGLFKGLIPMRQALAESRNAVAIWIAGEIGIDSVLRTSQSLGVRTTLGRYPTTALGAAEMNLLELATAYRTMASGIVAEPYLIRALARGSGEVVVPVSRPDPSPTVIDAAALALIQEGLRGVVRLPTGTAHTLASSAFPIAVMGKTGTTNEFRDAIFVSSTYGPRGITVAVRIGFDDNQSLGARETGGALALPVFRDVMLGVYRDEILGNAPAFPAPMEGRITTALLAPSPIPSTRAPVDIAAALFRSPHPQTAP
;
A
#
# COMPACT_ATOMS: atom_id res chain seq x y z
N MET A 1 0.66 5.28 0.78
CA MET A 1 2.14 5.30 0.50
C MET A 1 2.87 4.04 0.95
N LYS A 2 2.69 3.52 2.17
CA LYS A 2 3.49 2.37 2.67
C LYS A 2 3.64 1.20 1.68
N PRO A 3 2.59 0.67 1.00
CA PRO A 3 2.81 -0.39 0.00
C PRO A 3 3.80 -0.02 -1.11
N ILE A 4 3.83 1.25 -1.52
CA ILE A 4 4.78 1.73 -2.52
C ILE A 4 6.22 1.72 -1.98
N VAL A 5 6.41 2.08 -0.70
CA VAL A 5 7.71 1.99 -0.01
C VAL A 5 8.21 0.56 0.04
N TYR A 6 7.35 -0.38 0.44
CA TYR A 6 7.71 -1.81 0.50
C TYR A 6 8.01 -2.39 -0.88
N LEU A 7 7.18 -2.05 -1.88
CA LEU A 7 7.44 -2.46 -3.26
C LEU A 7 8.77 -1.90 -3.79
N ALA A 8 9.10 -0.64 -3.48
CA ALA A 8 10.37 -0.05 -3.83
C ALA A 8 11.55 -0.80 -3.18
N ALA A 9 11.40 -1.23 -1.92
CA ALA A 9 12.40 -2.05 -1.23
C ALA A 9 12.59 -3.41 -1.92
N PHE A 10 11.51 -4.09 -2.28
CA PHE A 10 11.58 -5.37 -2.98
C PHE A 10 12.25 -5.25 -4.35
N ARG A 11 12.06 -4.13 -5.06
CA ARG A 11 12.68 -3.87 -6.36
C ARG A 11 14.17 -3.51 -6.29
N HIS A 12 14.57 -2.75 -5.28
CA HIS A 12 15.87 -2.06 -5.30
C HIS A 12 16.79 -2.42 -4.14
N GLY A 13 16.24 -2.98 -3.05
CA GLY A 13 16.99 -3.19 -1.83
C GLY A 13 17.35 -4.64 -1.49
N GLY A 14 16.93 -5.62 -2.31
CA GLY A 14 17.13 -7.04 -1.99
C GLY A 14 16.33 -7.51 -0.78
N PHE A 15 15.32 -6.76 -0.35
CA PHE A 15 14.46 -7.12 0.75
C PHE A 15 13.41 -8.16 0.35
N THR A 16 12.98 -8.96 1.32
CA THR A 16 11.86 -9.89 1.22
C THR A 16 10.89 -9.68 2.37
N LEU A 17 9.74 -10.36 2.34
CA LEU A 17 8.78 -10.29 3.44
C LEU A 17 9.31 -10.88 4.76
N ASP A 18 10.33 -11.73 4.71
CA ASP A 18 10.95 -12.35 5.88
C ASP A 18 12.19 -11.60 6.38
N THR A 19 12.64 -10.58 5.64
CA THR A 19 13.73 -9.71 6.10
C THR A 19 13.36 -9.06 7.42
N LEU A 20 14.23 -9.20 8.43
CA LEU A 20 14.08 -8.54 9.73
C LEU A 20 14.44 -7.06 9.59
N VAL A 21 13.55 -6.20 10.06
CA VAL A 21 13.69 -4.73 10.02
C VAL A 21 13.44 -4.13 11.39
N PRO A 22 14.13 -3.02 11.75
CA PRO A 22 13.97 -2.42 13.05
C PRO A 22 12.67 -1.62 13.15
N ASP A 23 11.82 -1.98 14.09
CA ASP A 23 10.69 -1.18 14.56
C ASP A 23 11.10 -0.50 15.85
N GLU A 24 11.84 0.60 15.72
CA GLU A 24 12.51 1.33 16.79
C GLU A 24 12.20 2.84 16.70
N PRO A 25 12.39 3.61 17.78
CA PRO A 25 12.24 5.06 17.73
C PRO A 25 13.10 5.69 16.63
N ILE A 26 12.50 6.51 15.81
CA ILE A 26 13.14 7.14 14.66
C ILE A 26 12.74 8.61 14.59
N SER A 27 13.67 9.48 14.19
CA SER A 27 13.41 10.88 13.99
C SER A 27 13.83 11.32 12.59
N VAL A 28 13.09 12.25 12.00
CA VAL A 28 13.32 12.77 10.65
C VAL A 28 13.46 14.28 10.65
N PRO A 29 14.18 14.86 9.68
CA PRO A 29 14.19 16.32 9.49
C PRO A 29 12.77 16.86 9.27
N ASN A 30 12.44 17.93 9.95
CA ASN A 30 11.12 18.59 9.90
C ASN A 30 11.15 19.94 9.16
N GLY A 31 12.18 20.18 8.38
CA GLY A 31 12.43 21.43 7.65
C GLY A 31 13.82 21.99 7.93
N VAL A 32 14.17 23.09 7.26
CA VAL A 32 15.43 23.78 7.48
C VAL A 32 15.38 24.45 8.86
N SER A 33 16.36 24.16 9.72
CA SER A 33 16.49 24.76 11.07
C SER A 33 15.35 24.41 12.04
N GLN A 34 14.51 23.41 11.75
CA GLN A 34 13.51 22.90 12.66
C GLN A 34 14.08 21.69 13.47
N PRO A 35 13.65 21.47 14.71
CA PRO A 35 14.02 20.28 15.45
C PRO A 35 13.54 19.01 14.73
N LEU A 36 14.26 17.90 14.93
CA LEU A 36 13.86 16.62 14.36
C LEU A 36 12.46 16.23 14.84
N LYS A 37 11.65 15.72 13.91
CA LYS A 37 10.32 15.21 14.22
C LYS A 37 10.43 13.73 14.55
N SER A 38 10.07 13.37 15.78
CA SER A 38 9.94 11.97 16.19
C SER A 38 8.74 11.33 15.47
N ILE A 39 8.94 10.10 15.00
CA ILE A 39 7.90 9.30 14.33
C ILE A 39 7.43 8.23 15.31
N ALA A 40 6.17 8.31 15.71
CA ALA A 40 5.53 7.31 16.52
C ALA A 40 4.75 6.30 15.64
N ASN A 41 4.67 5.06 16.12
CA ASN A 41 3.67 4.12 15.62
C ASN A 41 2.28 4.47 16.20
N TYR A 42 1.22 3.96 15.58
CA TYR A 42 -0.16 4.27 15.98
C TYR A 42 -0.45 3.90 17.45
N ASP A 43 0.11 2.78 17.91
CA ASP A 43 -0.02 2.28 19.29
C ASP A 43 1.00 2.89 20.28
N GLY A 44 1.90 3.74 19.80
CA GLY A 44 2.99 4.32 20.59
C GLY A 44 4.09 3.32 20.98
N LEU A 45 4.02 2.07 20.54
CA LEU A 45 4.95 1.01 20.91
C LEU A 45 5.94 0.70 19.79
N PHE A 46 7.07 0.09 20.17
CA PHE A 46 8.09 -0.41 19.25
C PHE A 46 8.39 -1.87 19.60
N LYS A 47 8.61 -2.69 18.56
CA LYS A 47 8.74 -4.15 18.70
C LYS A 47 10.16 -4.67 18.47
N GLY A 48 11.13 -3.78 18.23
CA GLY A 48 12.50 -4.17 17.89
C GLY A 48 12.57 -4.79 16.49
N LEU A 49 13.36 -5.83 16.30
CA LEU A 49 13.49 -6.52 15.00
C LEU A 49 12.25 -7.37 14.73
N ILE A 50 11.54 -7.06 13.65
CA ILE A 50 10.36 -7.81 13.17
C ILE A 50 10.46 -8.10 11.67
N PRO A 51 9.81 -9.17 11.16
CA PRO A 51 9.73 -9.41 9.72
C PRO A 51 8.98 -8.28 8.99
N MET A 52 9.40 -7.96 7.77
CA MET A 52 8.72 -6.96 6.93
C MET A 52 7.24 -7.28 6.73
N ARG A 53 6.86 -8.57 6.63
CA ARG A 53 5.46 -8.99 6.52
C ARG A 53 4.60 -8.53 7.70
N GLN A 54 5.14 -8.62 8.91
CA GLN A 54 4.48 -8.16 10.14
C GLN A 54 4.42 -6.63 10.17
N ALA A 55 5.51 -5.96 9.88
CA ALA A 55 5.58 -4.50 9.86
C ALA A 55 4.59 -3.89 8.85
N LEU A 56 4.42 -4.49 7.66
CA LEU A 56 3.42 -4.06 6.67
C LEU A 56 1.99 -4.33 7.16
N ALA A 57 1.73 -5.51 7.72
CA ALA A 57 0.42 -5.90 8.22
C ALA A 57 -0.07 -4.99 9.35
N GLU A 58 0.81 -4.69 10.30
CA GLU A 58 0.55 -3.80 11.43
C GLU A 58 0.68 -2.32 11.09
N SER A 59 1.11 -1.99 9.86
CA SER A 59 1.24 -0.61 9.40
C SER A 59 2.25 0.23 10.19
N ARG A 60 3.41 -0.35 10.59
CA ARG A 60 4.43 0.32 11.42
C ARG A 60 4.99 1.55 10.70
N ASN A 61 4.92 2.71 11.34
CA ASN A 61 5.39 3.98 10.77
C ASN A 61 6.92 4.04 10.78
N ALA A 62 7.54 3.69 11.90
CA ALA A 62 8.99 3.71 12.06
C ALA A 62 9.68 2.86 11.00
N VAL A 63 9.17 1.66 10.74
CA VAL A 63 9.68 0.76 9.71
C VAL A 63 9.57 1.36 8.31
N ALA A 64 8.43 1.98 7.97
CA ALA A 64 8.27 2.58 6.65
C ALA A 64 9.25 3.73 6.39
N ILE A 65 9.53 4.55 7.40
CA ILE A 65 10.55 5.61 7.35
C ILE A 65 11.94 5.00 7.23
N TRP A 66 12.25 3.99 8.05
CA TRP A 66 13.53 3.31 7.99
C TRP A 66 13.81 2.72 6.60
N ILE A 67 12.85 1.97 6.03
CA ILE A 67 12.96 1.42 4.68
C ILE A 67 13.22 2.54 3.66
N ALA A 68 12.45 3.63 3.70
CA ALA A 68 12.63 4.75 2.78
C ALA A 68 14.02 5.41 2.91
N GLY A 69 14.61 5.39 4.11
CA GLY A 69 15.99 5.81 4.37
C GLY A 69 17.01 4.88 3.69
N GLU A 70 16.85 3.57 3.85
CA GLU A 70 17.78 2.57 3.28
C GLU A 70 17.82 2.58 1.74
N ILE A 71 16.64 2.67 1.11
CA ILE A 71 16.55 2.61 -0.37
C ILE A 71 16.59 3.99 -1.05
N GLY A 72 16.52 5.06 -0.27
CA GLY A 72 16.40 6.44 -0.73
C GLY A 72 14.98 6.81 -1.20
N ILE A 73 14.53 8.01 -0.86
CA ILE A 73 13.18 8.51 -1.20
C ILE A 73 12.92 8.51 -2.72
N ASP A 74 13.94 8.72 -3.54
CA ASP A 74 13.84 8.71 -5.00
C ASP A 74 13.41 7.35 -5.56
N SER A 75 13.83 6.25 -4.93
CA SER A 75 13.39 4.91 -5.30
C SER A 75 11.89 4.74 -5.05
N VAL A 76 11.38 5.30 -3.95
CA VAL A 76 9.95 5.33 -3.65
C VAL A 76 9.18 6.16 -4.69
N LEU A 77 9.69 7.35 -5.03
CA LEU A 77 9.05 8.24 -6.02
C LEU A 77 9.02 7.61 -7.42
N ARG A 78 10.15 7.03 -7.88
CA ARG A 78 10.18 6.31 -9.16
C ARG A 78 9.23 5.11 -9.17
N THR A 79 9.13 4.40 -8.06
CA THR A 79 8.18 3.27 -7.96
C THR A 79 6.73 3.76 -8.02
N SER A 80 6.38 4.88 -7.37
CA SER A 80 5.04 5.44 -7.47
C SER A 80 4.66 5.81 -8.91
N GLN A 81 5.58 6.41 -9.65
CA GLN A 81 5.40 6.72 -11.08
C GLN A 81 5.20 5.45 -11.93
N SER A 82 5.98 4.38 -11.66
CA SER A 82 5.81 3.09 -12.32
C SER A 82 4.44 2.43 -12.08
N LEU A 83 3.73 2.86 -11.04
CA LEU A 83 2.37 2.41 -10.70
C LEU A 83 1.28 3.30 -11.31
N GLY A 84 1.63 4.34 -12.07
CA GLY A 84 0.69 5.25 -12.69
C GLY A 84 0.33 6.48 -11.85
N VAL A 85 1.05 6.74 -10.75
CA VAL A 85 0.89 7.98 -9.98
C VAL A 85 1.52 9.14 -10.76
N ARG A 86 0.73 10.18 -11.03
CA ARG A 86 1.15 11.37 -11.80
C ARG A 86 1.38 12.58 -10.91
N THR A 87 0.72 12.61 -9.75
CA THR A 87 0.93 13.67 -8.76
C THR A 87 2.40 13.75 -8.36
N THR A 88 2.95 14.97 -8.38
CA THR A 88 4.32 15.22 -7.93
C THR A 88 4.38 15.11 -6.42
N LEU A 89 5.01 14.04 -5.95
CA LEU A 89 5.21 13.78 -4.54
C LEU A 89 6.47 14.47 -4.04
N GLY A 90 6.40 15.12 -2.87
CA GLY A 90 7.53 15.79 -2.26
C GLY A 90 8.65 14.83 -1.83
N ARG A 91 9.90 15.29 -1.89
CA ARG A 91 11.11 14.52 -1.50
C ARG A 91 11.37 14.60 0.00
N TYR A 92 10.35 14.34 0.81
CA TYR A 92 10.45 14.39 2.26
C TYR A 92 10.36 12.99 2.86
N PRO A 93 11.03 12.69 3.98
CA PRO A 93 10.90 11.41 4.67
C PRO A 93 9.44 11.06 4.98
N THR A 94 8.64 12.05 5.37
CA THR A 94 7.22 11.88 5.71
C THR A 94 6.34 11.50 4.50
N THR A 95 6.82 11.69 3.27
CA THR A 95 6.15 11.20 2.05
C THR A 95 6.00 9.67 2.11
N ALA A 96 6.94 8.94 2.72
CA ALA A 96 6.84 7.49 2.92
C ALA A 96 5.63 7.09 3.79
N LEU A 97 5.14 7.98 4.64
CA LEU A 97 3.95 7.77 5.47
C LEU A 97 2.66 8.21 4.77
N GLY A 98 2.75 8.91 3.64
CA GLY A 98 1.60 9.46 2.94
C GLY A 98 1.26 10.89 3.32
N ALA A 99 2.24 11.66 3.81
CA ALA A 99 2.07 13.10 4.04
C ALA A 99 1.94 13.92 2.74
N ALA A 100 2.13 13.31 1.59
CA ALA A 100 1.88 13.93 0.29
C ALA A 100 0.44 13.64 -0.16
N GLU A 101 -0.22 14.64 -0.69
CA GLU A 101 -1.57 14.51 -1.24
C GLU A 101 -1.55 13.68 -2.53
N MET A 102 -2.50 12.76 -2.64
CA MET A 102 -2.74 11.95 -3.82
C MET A 102 -4.26 11.79 -3.97
N ASN A 103 -4.78 11.95 -5.18
CA ASN A 103 -6.21 11.74 -5.38
C ASN A 103 -6.57 10.24 -5.31
N LEU A 104 -7.84 9.97 -4.99
CA LEU A 104 -8.31 8.61 -4.74
C LEU A 104 -8.22 7.72 -6.01
N LEU A 105 -8.39 8.30 -7.19
CA LEU A 105 -8.29 7.58 -8.46
C LEU A 105 -6.87 7.12 -8.75
N GLU A 106 -5.87 7.97 -8.53
CA GLU A 106 -4.45 7.59 -8.64
C GLU A 106 -4.08 6.51 -7.64
N LEU A 107 -4.59 6.62 -6.42
CA LEU A 107 -4.37 5.59 -5.40
C LEU A 107 -4.98 4.26 -5.82
N ALA A 108 -6.22 4.25 -6.32
CA ALA A 108 -6.86 3.06 -6.87
C ALA A 108 -6.08 2.48 -8.06
N THR A 109 -5.59 3.33 -8.97
CA THR A 109 -4.78 2.93 -10.12
C THR A 109 -3.48 2.26 -9.69
N ALA A 110 -2.78 2.82 -8.71
CA ALA A 110 -1.56 2.23 -8.18
C ALA A 110 -1.81 0.83 -7.57
N TYR A 111 -2.88 0.67 -6.80
CA TYR A 111 -3.26 -0.64 -6.25
C TYR A 111 -3.69 -1.61 -7.34
N ARG A 112 -4.41 -1.13 -8.35
CA ARG A 112 -4.80 -1.94 -9.51
C ARG A 112 -3.56 -2.45 -10.25
N THR A 113 -2.56 -1.59 -10.45
CA THR A 113 -1.29 -1.97 -11.07
C THR A 113 -0.54 -3.01 -10.23
N MET A 114 -0.45 -2.84 -8.91
CA MET A 114 0.14 -3.84 -8.01
C MET A 114 -0.59 -5.18 -8.08
N ALA A 115 -1.92 -5.16 -8.15
CA ALA A 115 -2.75 -6.37 -8.18
C ALA A 115 -2.67 -7.15 -9.49
N SER A 116 -2.55 -6.44 -10.61
CA SER A 116 -2.63 -7.02 -11.95
C SER A 116 -1.30 -7.20 -12.66
N GLY A 117 -0.28 -6.42 -12.28
CA GLY A 117 0.94 -6.27 -13.07
C GLY A 117 0.74 -5.48 -14.37
N ILE A 118 -0.39 -4.77 -14.52
CA ILE A 118 -0.74 -4.04 -15.75
C ILE A 118 -0.98 -2.57 -15.41
N VAL A 119 -0.29 -1.69 -16.12
CA VAL A 119 -0.55 -0.25 -16.10
C VAL A 119 -1.64 0.06 -17.11
N ALA A 120 -2.71 0.71 -16.68
CA ALA A 120 -3.80 1.14 -17.54
C ALA A 120 -4.34 2.49 -17.06
N GLU A 121 -4.64 3.37 -18.01
CA GLU A 121 -5.31 4.62 -17.68
C GLU A 121 -6.79 4.37 -17.39
N PRO A 122 -7.32 4.90 -16.28
CA PRO A 122 -8.74 4.82 -15.99
C PRO A 122 -9.54 5.67 -16.99
N TYR A 123 -10.70 5.17 -17.40
CA TYR A 123 -11.63 5.88 -18.27
C TYR A 123 -13.07 5.61 -17.85
N LEU A 124 -13.96 6.58 -18.09
CA LEU A 124 -15.39 6.48 -17.80
C LEU A 124 -16.23 6.27 -19.06
N ILE A 125 -15.82 6.87 -20.19
CA ILE A 125 -16.57 6.84 -21.45
C ILE A 125 -15.88 5.88 -22.41
N ARG A 126 -16.60 4.87 -22.87
CA ARG A 126 -16.11 3.88 -23.86
C ARG A 126 -16.35 4.31 -25.30
N ALA A 127 -17.50 4.89 -25.54
CA ALA A 127 -17.90 5.36 -26.86
C ALA A 127 -19.11 6.29 -26.71
N LEU A 128 -19.33 7.13 -27.70
CA LEU A 128 -20.60 7.84 -27.88
C LEU A 128 -21.37 7.15 -29.02
N ALA A 129 -22.62 6.80 -28.73
CA ALA A 129 -23.51 6.16 -29.71
C ALA A 129 -24.79 6.97 -29.92
N ARG A 130 -25.40 6.87 -31.09
CA ARG A 130 -26.76 7.35 -31.33
C ARG A 130 -27.77 6.46 -30.64
N GLY A 131 -29.02 6.92 -30.52
CA GLY A 131 -30.11 6.12 -29.97
C GLY A 131 -30.39 4.82 -30.71
N SER A 132 -29.92 4.69 -31.98
CA SER A 132 -29.92 3.46 -32.79
C SER A 132 -28.86 2.42 -32.35
N GLY A 133 -27.96 2.76 -31.43
CA GLY A 133 -26.81 1.93 -31.06
C GLY A 133 -25.59 2.08 -31.96
N GLU A 134 -25.67 2.87 -33.02
CA GLU A 134 -24.52 3.17 -33.90
C GLU A 134 -23.47 3.98 -33.14
N VAL A 135 -22.22 3.48 -33.03
CA VAL A 135 -21.10 4.20 -32.42
C VAL A 135 -20.68 5.35 -33.33
N VAL A 136 -20.83 6.57 -32.83
CA VAL A 136 -20.49 7.79 -33.57
C VAL A 136 -19.05 8.20 -33.32
N VAL A 137 -18.59 8.09 -32.09
CA VAL A 137 -17.22 8.44 -31.68
C VAL A 137 -16.67 7.34 -30.79
N PRO A 138 -15.73 6.54 -31.27
CA PRO A 138 -14.96 5.67 -30.42
C PRO A 138 -13.99 6.52 -29.57
N VAL A 139 -13.89 6.26 -28.28
CA VAL A 139 -12.90 6.91 -27.42
C VAL A 139 -11.57 6.19 -27.60
N SER A 140 -10.59 6.85 -28.21
CA SER A 140 -9.22 6.36 -28.29
C SER A 140 -8.58 6.41 -26.92
N ARG A 141 -7.87 5.38 -26.54
CA ARG A 141 -7.17 5.24 -25.25
C ARG A 141 -5.90 4.42 -25.45
N PRO A 142 -4.87 4.68 -24.66
CA PRO A 142 -3.68 3.83 -24.66
C PRO A 142 -4.04 2.40 -24.30
N ASP A 143 -3.43 1.45 -24.95
CA ASP A 143 -3.58 0.05 -24.61
C ASP A 143 -2.95 -0.23 -23.22
N PRO A 144 -3.58 -1.07 -22.40
CA PRO A 144 -2.97 -1.55 -21.18
C PRO A 144 -1.62 -2.21 -21.47
N SER A 145 -0.60 -1.90 -20.69
CA SER A 145 0.73 -2.47 -20.86
C SER A 145 1.22 -3.14 -19.58
N PRO A 146 2.06 -4.18 -19.66
CA PRO A 146 2.73 -4.71 -18.49
C PRO A 146 3.49 -3.60 -17.76
N THR A 147 3.45 -3.64 -16.42
CA THR A 147 4.28 -2.73 -15.62
C THR A 147 5.76 -3.06 -15.81
N VAL A 148 6.62 -2.07 -15.60
CA VAL A 148 8.07 -2.25 -15.57
C VAL A 148 8.57 -2.86 -14.25
N ILE A 149 7.66 -3.16 -13.32
CA ILE A 149 7.97 -3.82 -12.05
C ILE A 149 8.12 -5.32 -12.30
N ASP A 150 9.22 -5.88 -11.84
CA ASP A 150 9.49 -7.30 -12.00
C ASP A 150 8.47 -8.18 -11.25
N ALA A 151 8.28 -9.42 -11.75
CA ALA A 151 7.27 -10.33 -11.23
C ALA A 151 7.55 -10.77 -9.78
N ALA A 152 8.82 -10.84 -9.36
CA ALA A 152 9.18 -11.24 -8.01
C ALA A 152 8.79 -10.16 -7.00
N ALA A 153 9.12 -8.89 -7.27
CA ALA A 153 8.71 -7.77 -6.42
C ALA A 153 7.18 -7.63 -6.36
N LEU A 154 6.49 -7.84 -7.51
CA LEU A 154 5.02 -7.87 -7.54
C LEU A 154 4.45 -8.98 -6.66
N ALA A 155 4.99 -10.20 -6.75
CA ALA A 155 4.54 -11.32 -5.94
C ALA A 155 4.72 -11.04 -4.43
N LEU A 156 5.84 -10.42 -4.04
CA LEU A 156 6.11 -10.06 -2.66
C LEU A 156 5.12 -9.00 -2.13
N ILE A 157 4.86 -7.94 -2.90
CA ILE A 157 3.89 -6.93 -2.42
C ILE A 157 2.45 -7.46 -2.40
N GLN A 158 2.06 -8.30 -3.37
CA GLN A 158 0.75 -8.95 -3.38
C GLN A 158 0.56 -9.85 -2.15
N GLU A 159 1.57 -10.69 -1.83
CA GLU A 159 1.57 -11.51 -0.63
C GLU A 159 1.53 -10.66 0.65
N GLY A 160 2.34 -9.61 0.73
CA GLY A 160 2.35 -8.70 1.87
C GLY A 160 1.01 -8.01 2.09
N LEU A 161 0.36 -7.50 1.03
CA LEU A 161 -0.96 -6.89 1.11
C LEU A 161 -2.07 -7.90 1.42
N ARG A 162 -1.94 -9.14 0.96
CA ARG A 162 -2.82 -10.25 1.37
C ARG A 162 -2.63 -10.54 2.85
N GLY A 163 -1.40 -10.48 3.36
CA GLY A 163 -1.05 -10.62 4.78
C GLY A 163 -1.71 -9.55 5.67
N VAL A 164 -1.89 -8.31 5.20
CA VAL A 164 -2.63 -7.26 5.94
C VAL A 164 -4.06 -7.69 6.29
N VAL A 165 -4.68 -8.51 5.42
CA VAL A 165 -6.02 -9.06 5.64
C VAL A 165 -5.97 -10.37 6.45
N ARG A 166 -4.99 -11.25 6.18
CA ARG A 166 -4.96 -12.61 6.71
C ARG A 166 -4.31 -12.72 8.10
N LEU A 167 -3.26 -11.93 8.36
CA LEU A 167 -2.54 -12.00 9.64
C LEU A 167 -3.40 -11.46 10.80
N PRO A 168 -3.41 -12.10 11.98
CA PRO A 168 -4.24 -11.68 13.12
C PRO A 168 -3.96 -10.26 13.58
N THR A 169 -2.71 -9.78 13.45
CA THR A 169 -2.30 -8.42 13.78
C THR A 169 -2.49 -7.43 12.64
N GLY A 170 -2.99 -7.89 11.49
CA GLY A 170 -3.21 -7.06 10.32
C GLY A 170 -4.33 -6.04 10.52
N THR A 171 -4.10 -4.81 10.06
CA THR A 171 -5.06 -3.71 10.21
C THR A 171 -6.37 -3.89 9.45
N ALA A 172 -6.49 -4.90 8.58
CA ALA A 172 -7.70 -5.29 7.88
C ALA A 172 -8.15 -6.73 8.21
N HIS A 173 -7.67 -7.32 9.31
CA HIS A 173 -7.97 -8.69 9.70
C HIS A 173 -9.47 -8.94 9.95
N THR A 174 -10.24 -7.93 10.29
CA THR A 174 -11.70 -8.03 10.45
C THR A 174 -12.40 -8.58 9.21
N LEU A 175 -11.87 -8.38 8.00
CA LEU A 175 -12.40 -9.04 6.79
C LEU A 175 -12.25 -10.56 6.85
N ALA A 176 -11.09 -11.07 7.25
CA ALA A 176 -10.86 -12.52 7.33
C ALA A 176 -11.69 -13.16 8.45
N SER A 177 -11.83 -12.47 9.60
CA SER A 177 -12.58 -12.97 10.76
C SER A 177 -14.11 -12.89 10.60
N SER A 178 -14.60 -12.04 9.69
CA SER A 178 -16.04 -11.85 9.43
C SER A 178 -16.63 -12.82 8.41
N ALA A 179 -15.95 -13.91 8.08
CA ALA A 179 -16.33 -14.87 7.04
C ALA A 179 -16.58 -14.24 5.66
N PHE A 180 -15.84 -13.16 5.34
CA PHE A 180 -15.90 -12.52 4.03
C PHE A 180 -15.37 -13.46 2.94
N PRO A 181 -16.20 -13.86 1.95
CA PRO A 181 -15.88 -14.98 1.05
C PRO A 181 -14.92 -14.60 -0.08
N ILE A 182 -14.65 -13.30 -0.26
CA ILE A 182 -13.86 -12.79 -1.39
C ILE A 182 -12.41 -12.62 -0.96
N ALA A 183 -11.50 -13.31 -1.65
CA ALA A 183 -10.08 -13.15 -1.40
C ALA A 183 -9.57 -11.79 -1.91
N VAL A 184 -9.05 -10.97 -0.99
CA VAL A 184 -8.57 -9.62 -1.30
C VAL A 184 -7.22 -9.33 -0.64
N MET A 185 -6.49 -8.40 -1.23
CA MET A 185 -5.26 -7.80 -0.70
C MET A 185 -5.45 -6.29 -0.59
N GLY A 186 -5.07 -5.68 0.51
CA GLY A 186 -5.34 -4.27 0.70
C GLY A 186 -4.58 -3.63 1.84
N LYS A 187 -4.86 -2.35 2.06
CA LYS A 187 -4.24 -1.58 3.13
C LYS A 187 -5.17 -0.50 3.65
N THR A 188 -5.24 -0.38 4.96
CA THR A 188 -5.89 0.72 5.65
C THR A 188 -4.99 1.96 5.63
N GLY A 189 -5.58 3.13 5.59
CA GLY A 189 -4.97 4.42 5.82
C GLY A 189 -5.78 5.21 6.85
N THR A 190 -5.08 5.96 7.67
CA THR A 190 -5.68 6.92 8.62
C THR A 190 -4.75 8.12 8.68
N THR A 191 -5.28 9.30 8.44
CA THR A 191 -4.52 10.54 8.57
C THR A 191 -4.39 10.95 10.04
N ASN A 192 -3.46 11.87 10.30
CA ASN A 192 -3.31 12.45 11.63
C ASN A 192 -4.64 13.05 12.10
N GLU A 193 -4.91 12.97 13.39
CA GLU A 193 -6.14 13.50 14.02
C GLU A 193 -7.44 12.88 13.47
N PHE A 194 -7.33 11.70 12.81
CA PHE A 194 -8.48 10.97 12.25
C PHE A 194 -9.33 11.82 11.28
N ARG A 195 -8.69 12.61 10.41
CA ARG A 195 -9.40 13.44 9.43
C ARG A 195 -9.88 12.65 8.22
N ASP A 196 -9.11 11.62 7.83
CA ASP A 196 -9.47 10.69 6.77
C ASP A 196 -9.32 9.25 7.21
N ALA A 197 -10.33 8.47 6.93
CA ALA A 197 -10.35 7.02 7.01
C ALA A 197 -10.34 6.44 5.60
N ILE A 198 -9.30 5.65 5.25
CA ILE A 198 -9.09 5.14 3.91
C ILE A 198 -8.94 3.63 3.97
N PHE A 199 -9.56 2.93 3.02
CA PHE A 199 -9.26 1.54 2.72
C PHE A 199 -9.19 1.33 1.22
N VAL A 200 -8.09 0.76 0.74
CA VAL A 200 -7.93 0.39 -0.67
C VAL A 200 -7.58 -1.08 -0.73
N SER A 201 -8.30 -1.80 -1.56
CA SER A 201 -8.11 -3.24 -1.69
C SER A 201 -8.47 -3.73 -3.08
N SER A 202 -7.84 -4.82 -3.48
CA SER A 202 -8.01 -5.44 -4.80
C SER A 202 -8.20 -6.96 -4.67
N THR A 203 -8.96 -7.54 -5.58
CA THR A 203 -8.84 -8.96 -5.90
C THR A 203 -7.62 -9.19 -6.78
N TYR A 204 -7.17 -10.43 -6.91
CA TYR A 204 -5.94 -10.80 -7.60
C TYR A 204 -6.07 -10.78 -9.13
N GLY A 205 -4.98 -10.39 -9.81
CA GLY A 205 -4.78 -10.61 -11.23
C GLY A 205 -5.53 -9.64 -12.16
N PRO A 206 -5.36 -9.79 -13.49
CA PRO A 206 -5.85 -8.81 -14.47
C PRO A 206 -7.38 -8.72 -14.58
N ARG A 207 -8.11 -9.74 -14.19
CA ARG A 207 -9.58 -9.76 -14.16
C ARG A 207 -10.18 -9.33 -12.84
N GLY A 208 -9.33 -9.02 -11.86
CA GLY A 208 -9.78 -8.53 -10.55
C GLY A 208 -10.30 -7.10 -10.60
N ILE A 209 -10.84 -6.64 -9.49
CA ILE A 209 -11.26 -5.26 -9.29
C ILE A 209 -10.50 -4.62 -8.13
N THR A 210 -10.43 -3.30 -8.18
CA THR A 210 -9.90 -2.48 -7.10
C THR A 210 -10.99 -1.54 -6.62
N VAL A 211 -11.20 -1.48 -5.32
CA VAL A 211 -12.11 -0.53 -4.68
C VAL A 211 -11.29 0.31 -3.70
N ALA A 212 -11.42 1.61 -3.81
CA ALA A 212 -10.84 2.59 -2.91
C ALA A 212 -11.95 3.37 -2.23
N VAL A 213 -11.95 3.38 -0.91
CA VAL A 213 -12.92 4.09 -0.08
C VAL A 213 -12.18 5.13 0.75
N ARG A 214 -12.63 6.37 0.69
CA ARG A 214 -12.21 7.46 1.59
C ARG A 214 -13.45 8.01 2.29
N ILE A 215 -13.37 8.17 3.58
CA ILE A 215 -14.37 8.87 4.41
C ILE A 215 -13.63 10.01 5.09
N GLY A 216 -14.15 11.21 4.96
CA GLY A 216 -13.59 12.44 5.51
C GLY A 216 -14.53 13.60 5.22
N PHE A 217 -14.41 14.65 6.00
CA PHE A 217 -15.16 15.90 5.77
C PHE A 217 -14.42 16.78 4.74
N ASP A 218 -15.17 17.55 3.95
CA ASP A 218 -14.60 18.45 2.94
C ASP A 218 -13.83 19.62 3.56
N ASP A 219 -14.19 20.02 4.77
CA ASP A 219 -13.51 21.04 5.57
C ASP A 219 -12.36 20.49 6.41
N ASN A 220 -11.99 19.24 6.20
CA ASN A 220 -10.88 18.58 6.85
C ASN A 220 -10.99 18.47 8.39
N GLN A 221 -12.21 18.46 8.92
CA GLN A 221 -12.47 18.20 10.35
C GLN A 221 -12.14 16.75 10.72
N SER A 222 -11.90 16.50 12.00
CA SER A 222 -11.71 15.14 12.53
C SER A 222 -13.00 14.35 12.46
N LEU A 223 -12.91 13.08 12.05
CA LEU A 223 -14.02 12.11 12.11
C LEU A 223 -14.35 11.67 13.55
N GLY A 224 -13.47 11.95 14.49
CA GLY A 224 -13.59 11.53 15.88
C GLY A 224 -12.48 10.58 16.32
N ALA A 225 -12.34 10.41 17.62
CA ALA A 225 -11.30 9.56 18.19
C ALA A 225 -11.51 8.09 17.79
N ARG A 226 -10.44 7.45 17.30
CA ARG A 226 -10.39 6.06 16.84
C ARG A 226 -11.13 5.76 15.53
N GLU A 227 -11.61 6.76 14.80
CA GLU A 227 -12.25 6.59 13.50
C GLU A 227 -11.19 6.34 12.41
N THR A 228 -10.81 5.10 12.27
CA THR A 228 -9.73 4.64 11.37
C THR A 228 -10.25 4.09 10.06
N GLY A 229 -9.35 3.91 9.09
CA GLY A 229 -9.69 3.24 7.83
C GLY A 229 -10.24 1.82 8.03
N GLY A 230 -9.78 1.11 9.07
CA GLY A 230 -10.33 -0.20 9.44
C GLY A 230 -11.71 -0.14 10.06
N ALA A 231 -12.02 0.95 10.79
CA ALA A 231 -13.32 1.12 11.45
C ALA A 231 -14.41 1.62 10.49
N LEU A 232 -14.09 2.61 9.64
CA LEU A 232 -15.09 3.29 8.80
C LEU A 232 -15.05 2.85 7.33
N ALA A 233 -13.88 2.89 6.67
CA ALA A 233 -13.80 2.67 5.23
C ALA A 233 -13.88 1.18 4.85
N LEU A 234 -13.35 0.28 5.68
CA LEU A 234 -13.36 -1.15 5.43
C LEU A 234 -14.77 -1.77 5.40
N PRO A 235 -15.74 -1.42 6.29
CA PRO A 235 -17.12 -1.90 6.17
C PRO A 235 -17.78 -1.50 4.85
N VAL A 236 -17.60 -0.25 4.41
CA VAL A 236 -18.13 0.22 3.11
C VAL A 236 -17.54 -0.59 1.96
N PHE A 237 -16.21 -0.80 1.98
CA PHE A 237 -15.55 -1.66 1.00
C PHE A 237 -16.16 -3.07 0.99
N ARG A 238 -16.37 -3.68 2.16
CA ARG A 238 -16.94 -5.02 2.29
C ARG A 238 -18.32 -5.11 1.61
N ASP A 239 -19.19 -4.13 1.87
CA ASP A 239 -20.56 -4.12 1.35
C ASP A 239 -20.57 -3.93 -0.17
N VAL A 240 -19.71 -3.05 -0.72
CA VAL A 240 -19.53 -2.88 -2.16
C VAL A 240 -19.08 -4.18 -2.81
N MET A 241 -18.07 -4.85 -2.25
CA MET A 241 -17.55 -6.10 -2.81
C MET A 241 -18.57 -7.24 -2.76
N LEU A 242 -19.31 -7.35 -1.66
CA LEU A 242 -20.40 -8.33 -1.55
C LEU A 242 -21.48 -8.08 -2.59
N GLY A 243 -21.88 -6.82 -2.85
CA GLY A 243 -22.83 -6.47 -3.88
C GLY A 243 -22.34 -6.87 -5.27
N VAL A 244 -21.12 -6.48 -5.63
CA VAL A 244 -20.55 -6.76 -6.97
C VAL A 244 -20.47 -8.26 -7.28
N TYR A 245 -20.08 -9.09 -6.30
CA TYR A 245 -19.91 -10.52 -6.53
C TYR A 245 -21.17 -11.35 -6.23
N ARG A 246 -22.09 -10.87 -5.40
CA ARG A 246 -23.43 -11.49 -5.22
C ARG A 246 -24.28 -11.36 -6.48
N ASP A 247 -24.24 -10.19 -7.11
CA ASP A 247 -25.06 -9.89 -8.29
C ASP A 247 -24.39 -10.35 -9.60
N GLU A 248 -23.32 -11.15 -9.49
CA GLU A 248 -22.56 -11.78 -10.59
C GLU A 248 -22.10 -10.82 -11.70
N ILE A 249 -22.00 -9.52 -11.38
CA ILE A 249 -21.61 -8.46 -12.34
C ILE A 249 -20.29 -8.78 -13.04
N LEU A 250 -19.35 -9.39 -12.32
CA LEU A 250 -17.99 -9.72 -12.78
C LEU A 250 -17.69 -11.23 -12.78
N GLY A 251 -18.68 -12.08 -12.55
CA GLY A 251 -18.49 -13.51 -12.34
C GLY A 251 -17.80 -13.83 -11.02
N ASN A 252 -17.11 -14.96 -10.94
CA ASN A 252 -16.45 -15.40 -9.72
C ASN A 252 -15.23 -14.54 -9.37
N ALA A 253 -15.05 -14.27 -8.09
CA ALA A 253 -13.88 -13.56 -7.61
C ALA A 253 -12.59 -14.37 -7.87
N PRO A 254 -11.52 -13.75 -8.42
CA PRO A 254 -10.25 -14.42 -8.65
C PRO A 254 -9.63 -14.93 -7.33
N ALA A 255 -9.16 -16.17 -7.34
CA ALA A 255 -8.39 -16.72 -6.23
C ALA A 255 -6.92 -16.24 -6.27
N PHE A 256 -6.28 -16.16 -5.11
CA PHE A 256 -4.84 -15.97 -5.04
C PHE A 256 -4.10 -17.28 -5.38
N PRO A 257 -2.87 -17.20 -5.92
CA PRO A 257 -2.07 -18.38 -6.18
C PRO A 257 -1.86 -19.22 -4.92
N ALA A 258 -2.08 -20.54 -5.03
CA ALA A 258 -1.93 -21.47 -3.90
C ALA A 258 -0.56 -21.39 -3.20
N PRO A 259 0.60 -21.21 -3.91
CA PRO A 259 1.88 -21.03 -3.24
C PRO A 259 1.95 -19.78 -2.36
N MET A 260 1.28 -18.68 -2.76
CA MET A 260 1.20 -17.44 -1.97
C MET A 260 0.39 -17.66 -0.69
N GLU A 261 -0.81 -18.26 -0.80
CA GLU A 261 -1.64 -18.57 0.37
C GLU A 261 -0.92 -19.56 1.31
N GLY A 262 -0.17 -20.50 0.78
CA GLY A 262 0.65 -21.44 1.56
C GLY A 262 1.74 -20.72 2.39
N ARG A 263 2.48 -19.77 1.80
CA ARG A 263 3.49 -18.99 2.54
C ARG A 263 2.86 -18.12 3.65
N ILE A 264 1.71 -17.51 3.38
CA ILE A 264 0.98 -16.76 4.41
C ILE A 264 0.53 -17.69 5.55
N THR A 265 0.02 -18.86 5.23
CA THR A 265 -0.37 -19.84 6.23
C THR A 265 0.82 -20.32 7.08
N THR A 266 1.97 -20.55 6.46
CA THR A 266 3.22 -20.86 7.18
C THR A 266 3.62 -19.72 8.12
N ALA A 267 3.52 -18.47 7.66
CA ALA A 267 3.82 -17.32 8.50
C ALA A 267 2.83 -17.14 9.67
N LEU A 268 1.59 -17.58 9.53
CA LEU A 268 0.61 -17.60 10.61
C LEU A 268 0.96 -18.59 11.73
N LEU A 269 1.65 -19.67 11.38
CA LEU A 269 2.05 -20.73 12.31
C LEU A 269 3.43 -20.48 12.91
N ALA A 270 4.20 -19.52 12.38
CA ALA A 270 5.52 -19.20 12.89
C ALA A 270 5.44 -18.50 14.27
N PRO A 271 6.32 -18.85 15.22
CA PRO A 271 6.39 -18.13 16.49
C PRO A 271 6.79 -16.67 16.24
N SER A 272 6.21 -15.77 17.03
CA SER A 272 6.59 -14.34 16.97
C SER A 272 8.08 -14.17 17.28
N PRO A 273 8.84 -13.37 16.52
CA PRO A 273 10.23 -13.13 16.80
C PRO A 273 10.41 -12.48 18.18
N ILE A 274 11.46 -12.90 18.90
CA ILE A 274 11.82 -12.33 20.21
C ILE A 274 12.35 -10.91 19.98
N PRO A 275 11.86 -9.90 20.72
CA PRO A 275 12.35 -8.53 20.60
C PRO A 275 13.85 -8.44 20.91
N SER A 276 14.64 -7.78 20.05
CA SER A 276 16.04 -7.49 20.35
C SER A 276 16.21 -6.04 20.79
N THR A 277 17.03 -5.79 21.79
CA THR A 277 17.41 -4.46 22.24
C THR A 277 18.61 -3.97 21.40
N ARG A 278 18.40 -3.09 20.45
CA ARG A 278 19.46 -2.34 19.74
C ARG A 278 19.31 -0.84 19.97
N ALA A 279 20.44 -0.13 19.92
CA ALA A 279 20.48 1.32 20.04
C ALA A 279 19.81 2.01 18.82
N PRO A 280 19.25 3.24 18.99
CA PRO A 280 18.59 3.99 17.92
C PRO A 280 19.53 4.21 16.72
N VAL A 281 19.00 4.06 15.50
CA VAL A 281 19.74 4.34 14.26
C VAL A 281 19.52 5.79 13.85
N ASP A 282 20.61 6.55 13.65
CA ASP A 282 20.54 7.91 13.11
C ASP A 282 20.37 7.84 11.58
N ILE A 283 19.15 8.10 11.10
CA ILE A 283 18.78 8.03 9.69
C ILE A 283 18.97 9.38 8.97
N ALA A 284 19.18 10.47 9.68
CA ALA A 284 19.37 11.77 9.06
C ALA A 284 20.52 11.76 8.02
N ALA A 285 21.59 11.02 8.31
CA ALA A 285 22.71 10.84 7.39
C ALA A 285 22.42 9.93 6.20
N ALA A 286 21.50 8.97 6.31
CA ALA A 286 21.18 8.01 5.26
C ALA A 286 20.19 8.58 4.21
N LEU A 287 19.24 9.41 4.64
CA LEU A 287 18.22 10.01 3.76
C LEU A 287 18.79 11.03 2.75
N PHE A 288 19.99 11.57 3.01
CA PHE A 288 20.66 12.55 2.15
C PHE A 288 21.89 12.01 1.43
N ARG A 289 22.17 10.71 1.48
CA ARG A 289 23.22 10.11 0.65
C ARG A 289 22.82 10.23 -0.81
N SER A 290 23.64 10.95 -1.59
CA SER A 290 23.57 10.93 -3.05
C SER A 290 23.69 9.48 -3.53
N PRO A 291 22.99 9.05 -4.59
CA PRO A 291 23.18 7.71 -5.13
C PRO A 291 24.66 7.53 -5.49
N HIS A 292 25.27 6.45 -5.01
CA HIS A 292 26.58 6.05 -5.47
C HIS A 292 26.56 5.97 -7.01
N PRO A 293 27.55 6.54 -7.72
CA PRO A 293 27.68 6.33 -9.15
C PRO A 293 27.90 4.83 -9.36
N GLN A 294 26.96 4.20 -10.07
CA GLN A 294 27.19 2.85 -10.57
C GLN A 294 28.40 2.92 -11.49
N THR A 295 29.50 2.34 -11.09
CA THR A 295 30.61 2.04 -12.01
C THR A 295 30.07 1.03 -13.02
N ALA A 296 29.82 1.52 -14.23
CA ALA A 296 29.57 0.65 -15.38
C ALA A 296 30.84 -0.17 -15.70
N PRO A 297 30.68 -1.45 -16.14
CA PRO A 297 31.78 -2.25 -16.66
C PRO A 297 32.31 -1.72 -18.00
#